data_1b45bebc12f4daec8b08274613713024
#
_entry.id   1b45bebc12f4daec8b08274613713024
#
_cell.length_a   1.000
_cell.length_b   1.000
_cell.length_c   1.000
_cell.angle_alpha   90.00
_cell.angle_beta   90.00
_cell.angle_gamma   90.00
#
_symmetry.space_group_name_H-M   'P 1'
#
loop_
_entity.id
_entity.type
_entity.pdbx_description
1 polymer ?
#
loop_
_entity_poly.entity_id
_entity_poly.type
_entity_poly.pdbx_seq_one_letter_code
_entity_poly.pdbx_strand_id
1 'polypeptide(L)'
;MSRRTLPPVRILGIGAFGVAVLLSIVGVPVTAAQGTTVFAVRTDGSLPVDAPFDAAWDGARPTEVVLSGQAVVPPRLLVPSVPVVRVRSLVNDDQIAILLEWDDATRDESVLAVDSFSDAAAIQFALGNGTSICMGQQAGGLNIWHWKADWAADLAGRRDIEDVHPAMPDDRHFPVNQGGQGPGPDGFLTGQMAGNPRSAALRTSSVEDLNAVGFGTLTPQTPDGQNVSGASEYRAGVWRVVMSRRLSNGDPNDTVLRAGSAATVIAVAAWDGSRGDRNGQKSVSIWLALSLPQKPMGLLDMWPFLLMLVLALVLSGLVMLYGSRQPAVGLGGPSSRPDWGGGE
;
A
#
# COMPACT_ATOMS: atom_id res chain seq x y z
N MET A 1 33.83 -33.61 65.16
CA MET A 1 33.46 -32.22 64.90
C MET A 1 33.87 -31.86 63.48
N SER A 2 32.93 -31.97 62.53
CA SER A 2 33.16 -31.73 61.12
C SER A 2 32.82 -30.29 60.76
N ARG A 3 33.81 -29.53 60.31
CA ARG A 3 33.59 -28.17 59.76
C ARG A 3 33.04 -28.28 58.34
N ARG A 4 31.80 -27.89 58.12
CA ARG A 4 31.26 -27.71 56.78
C ARG A 4 31.66 -26.31 56.27
N THR A 5 32.53 -26.28 55.27
CA THR A 5 32.85 -25.10 54.52
C THR A 5 31.76 -24.93 53.41
N LEU A 6 31.09 -23.78 53.41
CA LEU A 6 30.18 -23.39 52.33
C LEU A 6 30.98 -22.98 51.11
N PRO A 7 30.55 -23.38 49.88
CA PRO A 7 31.24 -22.99 48.68
C PRO A 7 30.99 -21.52 48.29
N PRO A 8 31.93 -20.86 47.60
CA PRO A 8 31.78 -19.47 47.20
C PRO A 8 30.64 -19.35 46.15
N VAL A 9 29.73 -18.41 46.39
CA VAL A 9 28.67 -18.02 45.46
C VAL A 9 29.33 -17.44 44.22
N ARG A 10 29.24 -18.16 43.07
CA ARG A 10 29.73 -17.73 41.77
C ARG A 10 28.77 -16.67 41.20
N ILE A 11 29.22 -15.40 41.15
CA ILE A 11 28.57 -14.29 40.46
C ILE A 11 28.78 -14.46 38.93
N LEU A 12 28.31 -15.57 38.38
CA LEU A 12 28.36 -15.83 36.91
C LEU A 12 26.96 -15.84 36.24
N GLY A 13 25.91 -15.54 37.02
CA GLY A 13 24.53 -15.69 36.51
C GLY A 13 23.91 -14.46 35.84
N ILE A 14 24.44 -13.25 36.10
CA ILE A 14 23.75 -12.03 35.65
C ILE A 14 24.12 -11.64 34.21
N GLY A 15 25.31 -12.00 33.73
CA GLY A 15 25.73 -11.71 32.36
C GLY A 15 25.05 -12.59 31.29
N ALA A 16 24.71 -13.82 31.64
CA ALA A 16 24.08 -14.75 30.70
C ALA A 16 22.58 -14.49 30.51
N PHE A 17 21.88 -13.95 31.51
CA PHE A 17 20.46 -13.62 31.43
C PHE A 17 20.19 -12.37 30.58
N GLY A 18 21.08 -11.40 30.58
CA GLY A 18 20.97 -10.17 29.78
C GLY A 18 21.15 -10.43 28.27
N VAL A 19 21.99 -11.37 27.88
CA VAL A 19 22.23 -11.73 26.47
C VAL A 19 21.10 -12.61 25.93
N ALA A 20 20.49 -13.47 26.74
CA ALA A 20 19.36 -14.30 26.34
C ALA A 20 18.07 -13.51 26.10
N VAL A 21 17.84 -12.40 26.82
CA VAL A 21 16.67 -11.54 26.61
C VAL A 21 16.80 -10.68 25.35
N LEU A 22 18.02 -10.31 24.94
CA LEU A 22 18.26 -9.54 23.71
C LEU A 22 18.11 -10.40 22.43
N LEU A 23 18.30 -11.70 22.52
CA LEU A 23 18.13 -12.63 21.38
C LEU A 23 16.69 -13.09 21.16
N SER A 24 15.80 -12.86 22.12
CA SER A 24 14.39 -13.28 22.02
C SER A 24 13.46 -12.28 21.32
N ILE A 25 13.97 -11.11 20.85
CA ILE A 25 13.20 -10.09 20.14
C ILE A 25 13.28 -10.25 18.60
N VAL A 26 14.06 -11.22 18.12
CA VAL A 26 14.16 -11.49 16.68
C VAL A 26 13.01 -12.41 16.25
N GLY A 27 11.94 -11.79 15.75
CA GLY A 27 11.11 -12.35 14.72
C GLY A 27 10.26 -13.55 15.09
N VAL A 28 9.06 -13.31 15.60
CA VAL A 28 7.95 -14.26 15.35
C VAL A 28 7.61 -14.13 13.86
N PRO A 29 7.80 -15.17 13.02
CA PRO A 29 7.31 -15.14 11.65
C PRO A 29 5.78 -15.10 11.74
N VAL A 30 5.18 -13.98 11.36
CA VAL A 30 3.75 -13.94 11.06
C VAL A 30 3.58 -14.84 9.83
N THR A 31 3.12 -16.04 10.04
CA THR A 31 2.65 -16.92 8.96
C THR A 31 1.41 -16.26 8.36
N ALA A 32 1.62 -15.38 7.38
CA ALA A 32 0.55 -14.88 6.54
C ALA A 32 -0.05 -16.08 5.80
N ALA A 33 -1.35 -16.22 5.85
CA ALA A 33 -2.08 -17.21 5.06
C ALA A 33 -1.67 -17.04 3.58
N GLN A 34 -1.08 -18.08 3.00
CA GLN A 34 -0.63 -18.04 1.61
C GLN A 34 -1.86 -17.84 0.71
N GLY A 35 -1.83 -16.81 -0.14
CA GLY A 35 -2.87 -16.54 -1.15
C GLY A 35 -3.68 -15.26 -0.95
N THR A 36 -3.59 -14.59 0.19
CA THR A 36 -4.36 -13.36 0.47
C THR A 36 -3.49 -12.12 0.65
N THR A 37 -2.18 -12.22 0.45
CA THR A 37 -1.24 -11.12 0.65
C THR A 37 -0.44 -10.84 -0.62
N VAL A 38 -0.49 -9.59 -1.05
CA VAL A 38 0.39 -9.03 -2.07
C VAL A 38 1.62 -8.47 -1.38
N PHE A 39 2.79 -9.01 -1.70
CA PHE A 39 4.06 -8.54 -1.15
C PHE A 39 4.71 -7.56 -2.12
N ALA A 40 4.86 -6.31 -1.69
CA ALA A 40 5.65 -5.36 -2.44
C ALA A 40 7.14 -5.69 -2.30
N VAL A 41 7.86 -5.66 -3.42
CA VAL A 41 9.30 -5.89 -3.46
C VAL A 41 10.02 -4.54 -3.53
N ARG A 42 11.02 -4.38 -2.67
CA ARG A 42 11.83 -3.17 -2.68
C ARG A 42 12.76 -3.16 -3.87
N THR A 43 12.78 -2.03 -4.56
CA THR A 43 13.66 -1.76 -5.70
C THR A 43 14.50 -0.52 -5.40
N ASP A 44 15.80 -0.61 -5.61
CA ASP A 44 16.67 0.56 -5.52
C ASP A 44 16.59 1.36 -6.83
N GLY A 45 16.28 2.65 -6.71
CA GLY A 45 16.15 3.55 -7.85
C GLY A 45 14.71 3.80 -8.32
N SER A 46 14.55 4.12 -9.62
CA SER A 46 13.25 4.42 -10.21
C SER A 46 12.43 3.16 -10.45
N LEU A 47 11.12 3.25 -10.20
CA LEU A 47 10.19 2.18 -10.53
C LEU A 47 9.79 2.25 -12.02
N PRO A 48 9.50 1.10 -12.67
CA PRO A 48 9.09 1.05 -14.08
C PRO A 48 7.62 1.45 -14.25
N VAL A 49 7.29 2.70 -13.89
CA VAL A 49 5.91 3.20 -13.83
C VAL A 49 5.26 3.35 -15.20
N ASP A 50 6.07 3.57 -16.24
CA ASP A 50 5.62 3.76 -17.63
C ASP A 50 5.83 2.52 -18.50
N ALA A 51 6.34 1.42 -17.93
CA ALA A 51 6.72 0.22 -18.66
C ALA A 51 6.10 -1.05 -18.07
N PRO A 52 4.85 -1.40 -18.44
CA PRO A 52 4.16 -2.57 -17.88
C PRO A 52 4.84 -3.91 -18.17
N PHE A 53 5.68 -4.00 -19.21
CA PHE A 53 6.44 -5.20 -19.59
C PHE A 53 7.94 -5.11 -19.27
N ASP A 54 8.35 -4.17 -18.42
CA ASP A 54 9.74 -4.08 -17.98
C ASP A 54 10.15 -5.32 -17.18
N ALA A 55 11.41 -5.76 -17.37
CA ALA A 55 11.95 -6.94 -16.70
C ALA A 55 12.05 -6.79 -15.16
N ALA A 56 12.05 -5.57 -14.64
CA ALA A 56 12.04 -5.33 -13.19
C ALA A 56 10.80 -5.95 -12.50
N TRP A 57 9.69 -6.10 -13.23
CA TRP A 57 8.49 -6.76 -12.72
C TRP A 57 8.68 -8.26 -12.45
N ASP A 58 9.67 -8.91 -13.09
CA ASP A 58 9.96 -10.33 -12.87
C ASP A 58 10.54 -10.59 -11.47
N GLY A 59 11.13 -9.55 -10.85
CA GLY A 59 11.58 -9.59 -9.46
C GLY A 59 10.44 -9.64 -8.44
N ALA A 60 9.23 -9.24 -8.81
CA ALA A 60 8.05 -9.29 -7.96
C ALA A 60 7.21 -10.53 -8.26
N ARG A 61 7.10 -11.43 -7.29
CA ARG A 61 6.25 -12.63 -7.45
C ARG A 61 4.79 -12.22 -7.61
N PRO A 62 4.07 -12.71 -8.64
CA PRO A 62 2.66 -12.44 -8.82
C PRO A 62 1.83 -13.10 -7.70
N THR A 63 0.85 -12.38 -7.19
CA THR A 63 -0.22 -12.93 -6.36
C THR A 63 -1.44 -13.11 -7.25
N GLU A 64 -1.90 -14.35 -7.41
CA GLU A 64 -3.14 -14.64 -8.13
C GLU A 64 -4.33 -14.29 -7.25
N VAL A 65 -5.17 -13.41 -7.75
CA VAL A 65 -6.38 -12.92 -7.08
C VAL A 65 -7.59 -13.42 -7.84
N VAL A 66 -8.34 -14.32 -7.24
CA VAL A 66 -9.60 -14.82 -7.79
C VAL A 66 -10.68 -13.78 -7.61
N LEU A 67 -11.39 -13.46 -8.68
CA LEU A 67 -12.50 -12.53 -8.69
C LEU A 67 -13.85 -13.27 -8.76
N SER A 68 -14.87 -12.68 -8.16
CA SER A 68 -16.27 -13.08 -8.25
C SER A 68 -17.08 -11.95 -8.91
N GLY A 69 -18.20 -12.27 -9.51
CA GLY A 69 -19.12 -11.25 -10.00
C GLY A 69 -19.72 -10.43 -8.85
N GLN A 70 -19.91 -9.14 -9.06
CA GLN A 70 -20.59 -8.27 -8.11
C GLN A 70 -22.10 -8.61 -8.09
N ALA A 71 -22.57 -9.28 -7.04
CA ALA A 71 -23.94 -9.76 -6.92
C ALA A 71 -24.80 -8.99 -5.90
N VAL A 72 -24.23 -7.98 -5.23
CA VAL A 72 -24.88 -7.29 -4.10
C VAL A 72 -25.86 -6.22 -4.57
N VAL A 73 -25.45 -5.36 -5.50
CA VAL A 73 -26.23 -4.20 -5.96
C VAL A 73 -26.55 -4.29 -7.44
N PRO A 74 -27.80 -4.06 -7.86
CA PRO A 74 -28.16 -3.99 -9.28
C PRO A 74 -27.49 -2.81 -10.01
N PRO A 75 -27.12 -2.99 -11.29
CA PRO A 75 -27.13 -4.22 -12.05
C PRO A 75 -26.05 -5.20 -11.58
N ARG A 76 -26.42 -6.46 -11.38
CA ARG A 76 -25.56 -7.51 -10.86
C ARG A 76 -24.78 -8.18 -11.96
N LEU A 77 -23.55 -8.61 -11.64
CA LEU A 77 -22.78 -9.56 -12.42
C LEU A 77 -22.71 -10.87 -11.59
N LEU A 78 -23.29 -11.95 -12.08
CA LEU A 78 -23.35 -13.23 -11.35
C LEU A 78 -22.13 -14.10 -11.61
N VAL A 79 -21.59 -14.02 -12.84
CA VAL A 79 -20.38 -14.74 -13.26
C VAL A 79 -19.32 -13.71 -13.59
N PRO A 80 -18.13 -13.77 -13.02
CA PRO A 80 -17.08 -12.80 -13.30
C PRO A 80 -16.67 -12.86 -14.77
N SER A 81 -16.56 -11.71 -15.43
CA SER A 81 -16.03 -11.60 -16.79
C SER A 81 -14.52 -11.79 -16.79
N VAL A 82 -13.85 -11.27 -15.76
CA VAL A 82 -12.43 -11.48 -15.48
C VAL A 82 -12.32 -12.35 -14.23
N PRO A 83 -12.02 -13.65 -14.34
CA PRO A 83 -12.02 -14.56 -13.19
C PRO A 83 -10.76 -14.44 -12.31
N VAL A 84 -9.64 -14.02 -12.87
CA VAL A 84 -8.35 -13.94 -12.15
C VAL A 84 -7.58 -12.71 -12.57
N VAL A 85 -7.02 -11.99 -11.60
CA VAL A 85 -6.04 -10.92 -11.80
C VAL A 85 -4.75 -11.29 -11.07
N ARG A 86 -3.63 -11.22 -11.77
CA ARG A 86 -2.29 -11.36 -11.19
C ARG A 86 -1.79 -9.98 -10.74
N VAL A 87 -1.48 -9.85 -9.45
CA VAL A 87 -1.06 -8.59 -8.85
C VAL A 87 0.41 -8.68 -8.47
N ARG A 88 1.21 -7.70 -8.88
CA ARG A 88 2.60 -7.50 -8.46
C ARG A 88 2.76 -6.11 -7.88
N SER A 89 3.70 -5.93 -6.97
CA SER A 89 3.98 -4.60 -6.41
C SER A 89 5.48 -4.39 -6.23
N LEU A 90 5.94 -3.20 -6.65
CA LEU A 90 7.28 -2.70 -6.42
C LEU A 90 7.20 -1.42 -5.59
N VAL A 91 8.19 -1.20 -4.74
CA VAL A 91 8.26 -0.03 -3.87
C VAL A 91 9.70 0.45 -3.74
N ASN A 92 9.90 1.76 -3.71
CA ASN A 92 11.15 2.38 -3.32
C ASN A 92 10.95 3.28 -2.09
N ASP A 93 11.84 4.24 -1.82
CA ASP A 93 11.72 5.12 -0.65
C ASP A 93 10.53 6.09 -0.74
N ASP A 94 10.11 6.46 -1.95
CA ASP A 94 9.16 7.54 -2.21
C ASP A 94 7.84 7.08 -2.81
N GLN A 95 7.86 6.00 -3.60
CA GLN A 95 6.75 5.59 -4.45
C GLN A 95 6.45 4.11 -4.34
N ILE A 96 5.21 3.78 -4.68
CA ILE A 96 4.75 2.42 -4.95
C ILE A 96 4.23 2.35 -6.38
N ALA A 97 4.48 1.21 -7.03
CA ALA A 97 3.86 0.84 -8.28
C ALA A 97 3.21 -0.54 -8.12
N ILE A 98 1.97 -0.67 -8.57
CA ILE A 98 1.19 -1.90 -8.54
C ILE A 98 0.84 -2.25 -9.97
N LEU A 99 1.25 -3.44 -10.40
CA LEU A 99 0.92 -4.02 -11.71
C LEU A 99 -0.24 -4.99 -11.56
N LEU A 100 -1.30 -4.75 -12.29
CA LEU A 100 -2.41 -5.66 -12.52
C LEU A 100 -2.25 -6.31 -13.89
N GLU A 101 -2.40 -7.63 -13.95
CA GLU A 101 -2.29 -8.39 -15.19
C GLU A 101 -3.46 -9.38 -15.27
N TRP A 102 -4.18 -9.41 -16.39
CA TRP A 102 -5.25 -10.37 -16.64
C TRP A 102 -5.33 -10.76 -18.12
N ASP A 103 -5.89 -11.93 -18.35
CA ASP A 103 -6.15 -12.42 -19.69
C ASP A 103 -7.46 -11.80 -20.21
N ASP A 104 -7.41 -11.27 -21.43
CA ASP A 104 -8.52 -10.65 -22.11
C ASP A 104 -8.43 -10.97 -23.60
N ALA A 105 -9.51 -11.47 -24.20
CA ALA A 105 -9.53 -11.84 -25.60
C ALA A 105 -9.59 -10.64 -26.54
N THR A 106 -10.05 -9.49 -26.03
CA THR A 106 -10.30 -8.27 -26.79
C THR A 106 -9.58 -7.09 -26.16
N ARG A 107 -9.43 -6.03 -26.94
CA ARG A 107 -8.91 -4.75 -26.47
C ARG A 107 -10.01 -3.71 -26.65
N ASP A 108 -10.75 -3.48 -25.58
CA ASP A 108 -11.89 -2.57 -25.59
C ASP A 108 -11.51 -1.25 -24.94
N GLU A 109 -11.25 -0.23 -25.77
CA GLU A 109 -10.73 1.07 -25.32
C GLU A 109 -11.57 2.26 -25.81
N SER A 110 -12.84 2.02 -26.13
CA SER A 110 -13.74 3.06 -26.58
C SER A 110 -15.09 2.99 -25.87
N VAL A 111 -15.64 4.16 -25.56
CA VAL A 111 -16.99 4.35 -25.01
C VAL A 111 -17.80 5.32 -25.87
N LEU A 112 -17.36 5.57 -27.11
CA LEU A 112 -17.95 6.58 -27.98
C LEU A 112 -19.24 6.12 -28.64
N ALA A 113 -19.37 4.83 -28.94
CA ALA A 113 -20.63 4.25 -29.41
C ALA A 113 -21.50 3.83 -28.21
N VAL A 114 -22.82 3.83 -28.39
CA VAL A 114 -23.81 3.55 -27.32
C VAL A 114 -23.74 2.13 -26.76
N ASP A 115 -23.19 1.20 -27.48
CA ASP A 115 -23.01 -0.21 -27.15
C ASP A 115 -21.55 -0.59 -26.89
N SER A 116 -20.65 0.39 -26.88
CA SER A 116 -19.23 0.19 -26.60
C SER A 116 -18.93 0.50 -25.14
N PHE A 117 -18.23 -0.43 -24.50
CA PHE A 117 -17.76 -0.30 -23.11
C PHE A 117 -16.27 -0.57 -23.06
N SER A 118 -15.58 0.15 -22.20
CA SER A 118 -14.13 0.08 -22.09
C SER A 118 -13.69 -0.91 -21.02
N ASP A 119 -12.59 -1.60 -21.29
CA ASP A 119 -11.87 -2.33 -20.26
C ASP A 119 -11.43 -1.39 -19.15
N ALA A 120 -11.47 -1.88 -17.92
CA ALA A 120 -11.03 -1.11 -16.78
C ALA A 120 -10.55 -2.01 -15.64
N ALA A 121 -9.73 -1.44 -14.75
CA ALA A 121 -9.31 -2.07 -13.53
C ALA A 121 -9.24 -1.06 -12.40
N ALA A 122 -9.50 -1.50 -11.16
CA ALA A 122 -9.41 -0.63 -10.01
C ALA A 122 -8.77 -1.34 -8.81
N ILE A 123 -8.08 -0.55 -7.99
CA ILE A 123 -7.62 -0.95 -6.67
C ILE A 123 -8.30 -0.05 -5.67
N GLN A 124 -8.99 -0.61 -4.69
CA GLN A 124 -9.53 0.14 -3.57
C GLN A 124 -8.70 -0.10 -2.32
N PHE A 125 -8.49 0.95 -1.55
CA PHE A 125 -7.77 0.96 -0.27
C PHE A 125 -8.73 1.35 0.84
N ALA A 126 -8.72 0.59 1.94
CA ALA A 126 -9.49 0.95 3.13
C ALA A 126 -8.80 2.11 3.87
N LEU A 127 -9.49 3.23 4.09
CA LEU A 127 -9.00 4.38 4.84
C LEU A 127 -9.15 4.22 6.36
N GLY A 128 -9.83 3.18 6.82
CA GLY A 128 -10.05 2.92 8.24
C GLY A 128 -10.25 1.44 8.55
N ASN A 129 -10.26 1.12 9.83
CA ASN A 129 -10.51 -0.24 10.30
C ASN A 129 -11.99 -0.63 10.12
N GLY A 130 -12.24 -1.87 9.70
CA GLY A 130 -13.60 -2.39 9.55
C GLY A 130 -14.38 -1.84 8.35
N THR A 131 -13.68 -1.23 7.37
CA THR A 131 -14.29 -0.71 6.15
C THR A 131 -14.95 -1.83 5.34
N SER A 132 -16.18 -1.60 4.88
CA SER A 132 -16.90 -2.57 4.05
C SER A 132 -16.26 -2.68 2.66
N ILE A 133 -16.13 -3.91 2.14
CA ILE A 133 -15.67 -4.16 0.77
C ILE A 133 -16.63 -3.62 -0.28
N CYS A 134 -17.89 -3.45 0.11
CA CYS A 134 -18.95 -2.94 -0.76
C CYS A 134 -18.89 -1.41 -0.89
N MET A 135 -17.80 -0.87 -1.45
CA MET A 135 -17.60 0.57 -1.70
C MET A 135 -17.50 1.44 -0.43
N GLY A 136 -17.07 0.84 0.71
CA GLY A 136 -16.95 1.55 1.98
C GLY A 136 -18.26 1.66 2.76
N GLN A 137 -18.24 2.47 3.80
CA GLN A 137 -19.38 2.80 4.66
C GLN A 137 -19.13 4.15 5.36
N GLN A 138 -20.13 4.75 5.97
CA GLN A 138 -20.01 6.07 6.62
C GLN A 138 -18.90 6.15 7.68
N ALA A 139 -18.62 5.03 8.37
CA ALA A 139 -17.56 4.97 9.39
C ALA A 139 -16.17 4.61 8.83
N GLY A 140 -16.03 4.36 7.52
CA GLY A 140 -14.77 3.99 6.87
C GLY A 140 -14.85 4.18 5.37
N GLY A 141 -14.18 5.23 4.88
CA GLY A 141 -14.09 5.54 3.46
C GLY A 141 -13.10 4.63 2.70
N LEU A 142 -13.14 4.77 1.40
CA LEU A 142 -12.21 4.16 0.47
C LEU A 142 -11.49 5.22 -0.33
N ASN A 143 -10.21 5.01 -0.60
CA ASN A 143 -9.50 5.62 -1.70
C ASN A 143 -9.44 4.60 -2.85
N ILE A 144 -9.71 4.99 -4.07
CA ILE A 144 -9.85 4.09 -5.22
C ILE A 144 -9.05 4.64 -6.40
N TRP A 145 -8.13 3.83 -6.91
CA TRP A 145 -7.41 4.09 -8.14
C TRP A 145 -8.12 3.33 -9.27
N HIS A 146 -8.68 4.06 -10.22
CA HIS A 146 -9.50 3.48 -11.27
C HIS A 146 -8.88 3.78 -12.64
N TRP A 147 -8.16 2.80 -13.19
CA TRP A 147 -7.65 2.83 -14.55
C TRP A 147 -8.75 2.49 -15.55
N LYS A 148 -8.74 3.16 -16.71
CA LYS A 148 -9.68 2.98 -17.80
C LYS A 148 -8.93 2.94 -19.12
N ALA A 149 -9.24 1.98 -19.99
CA ALA A 149 -8.57 1.82 -21.27
C ALA A 149 -8.92 2.96 -22.25
N ASP A 150 -10.15 3.49 -22.21
CA ASP A 150 -10.53 4.67 -22.98
C ASP A 150 -9.73 5.91 -22.59
N TRP A 151 -9.46 6.12 -21.29
CA TRP A 151 -8.59 7.20 -20.82
C TRP A 151 -7.15 7.00 -21.23
N ALA A 152 -6.65 5.76 -21.22
CA ALA A 152 -5.29 5.44 -21.66
C ALA A 152 -5.12 5.74 -23.17
N ALA A 153 -6.12 5.41 -23.99
CA ALA A 153 -6.11 5.71 -25.40
C ALA A 153 -6.20 7.22 -25.69
N ASP A 154 -6.93 7.97 -24.86
CA ASP A 154 -7.05 9.44 -24.97
C ASP A 154 -5.80 10.21 -24.53
N LEU A 155 -4.79 9.57 -23.92
CA LEU A 155 -3.50 10.21 -23.60
C LEU A 155 -2.73 10.63 -24.87
N ALA A 156 -2.92 9.91 -25.98
CA ALA A 156 -2.30 10.26 -27.26
C ALA A 156 -3.06 11.37 -28.00
N GLY A 157 -4.30 11.66 -27.63
CA GLY A 157 -5.17 12.66 -28.21
C GLY A 157 -6.62 12.32 -27.89
N ARG A 158 -7.39 13.35 -27.55
CA ARG A 158 -8.82 13.17 -27.25
C ARG A 158 -9.53 12.60 -28.49
N ARG A 159 -10.30 11.54 -28.25
CA ARG A 159 -11.24 10.99 -29.23
C ARG A 159 -12.65 11.46 -28.86
N ASP A 160 -13.47 11.71 -29.88
CA ASP A 160 -14.84 12.14 -29.71
C ASP A 160 -15.79 11.38 -30.64
N ILE A 161 -17.06 11.72 -30.62
CA ILE A 161 -18.10 11.01 -31.38
C ILE A 161 -17.87 11.05 -32.90
N GLU A 162 -17.19 12.07 -33.38
CA GLU A 162 -16.84 12.21 -34.81
C GLU A 162 -15.85 11.12 -35.26
N ASP A 163 -15.02 10.58 -34.36
CA ASP A 163 -14.10 9.48 -34.67
C ASP A 163 -14.87 8.18 -35.03
N VAL A 164 -16.05 8.01 -34.44
CA VAL A 164 -16.93 6.86 -34.67
C VAL A 164 -17.95 7.15 -35.78
N HIS A 165 -18.36 8.40 -35.91
CA HIS A 165 -19.37 8.87 -36.88
C HIS A 165 -18.83 9.99 -37.76
N PRO A 166 -17.88 9.71 -38.68
CA PRO A 166 -17.18 10.77 -39.45
C PRO A 166 -18.10 11.54 -40.41
N ALA A 167 -19.30 11.04 -40.68
CA ALA A 167 -20.30 11.73 -41.47
C ALA A 167 -21.25 12.62 -40.62
N MET A 168 -21.06 12.64 -39.31
CA MET A 168 -21.85 13.49 -38.42
C MET A 168 -21.42 14.95 -38.63
N PRO A 169 -22.38 15.88 -38.89
CA PRO A 169 -22.03 17.29 -39.02
C PRO A 169 -21.55 17.78 -37.67
N ASP A 170 -20.44 18.55 -37.67
CA ASP A 170 -19.92 19.22 -36.50
C ASP A 170 -20.92 20.31 -36.08
N ASP A 171 -21.74 19.99 -35.09
CA ASP A 171 -22.77 20.88 -34.56
C ASP A 171 -22.28 21.67 -33.34
N ARG A 172 -21.02 22.02 -33.30
CA ARG A 172 -20.42 22.86 -32.27
C ARG A 172 -20.91 24.29 -32.38
N HIS A 173 -22.19 24.52 -32.05
CA HIS A 173 -22.76 25.82 -31.91
C HIS A 173 -22.35 26.45 -30.58
N PHE A 174 -21.15 27.06 -30.57
CA PHE A 174 -20.72 27.87 -29.43
C PHE A 174 -21.45 29.22 -29.52
N PRO A 175 -21.97 29.72 -28.37
CA PRO A 175 -22.46 31.08 -28.33
C PRO A 175 -21.29 32.04 -28.54
N VAL A 176 -21.02 32.37 -29.80
CA VAL A 176 -20.11 33.47 -30.15
C VAL A 176 -20.83 34.75 -29.69
N ASN A 177 -20.27 35.45 -28.71
CA ASN A 177 -20.66 36.84 -28.44
C ASN A 177 -20.62 37.60 -29.76
N GLN A 178 -21.65 38.37 -30.06
CA GLN A 178 -21.83 39.10 -31.33
C GLN A 178 -20.67 40.07 -31.71
N GLY A 179 -19.55 40.03 -31.01
CA GLY A 179 -18.32 40.79 -31.28
C GLY A 179 -17.09 39.95 -31.58
N GLY A 180 -17.18 38.63 -31.75
CA GLY A 180 -16.07 37.79 -32.14
C GLY A 180 -14.96 37.61 -31.07
N GLN A 181 -15.19 38.03 -29.85
CA GLN A 181 -14.24 37.96 -28.74
C GLN A 181 -14.67 36.97 -27.67
N GLY A 182 -15.20 35.82 -28.05
CA GLY A 182 -15.42 34.70 -27.12
C GLY A 182 -14.21 33.76 -27.14
N PRO A 183 -13.98 32.92 -26.08
CA PRO A 183 -13.09 31.81 -26.20
C PRO A 183 -13.52 31.00 -27.41
N GLY A 184 -12.58 30.64 -28.31
CA GLY A 184 -12.86 29.76 -29.44
C GLY A 184 -13.47 28.43 -28.99
N PRO A 185 -13.86 27.56 -29.92
CA PRO A 185 -14.46 26.26 -29.64
C PRO A 185 -13.76 25.49 -28.53
N ASP A 186 -12.43 25.52 -28.52
CA ASP A 186 -11.58 24.82 -27.54
C ASP A 186 -11.58 25.45 -26.15
N GLY A 187 -12.13 26.66 -25.99
CA GLY A 187 -12.22 27.35 -24.70
C GLY A 187 -13.55 27.16 -23.96
N PHE A 188 -14.53 26.49 -24.56
CA PHE A 188 -15.88 26.36 -23.97
C PHE A 188 -16.17 24.94 -23.43
N LEU A 189 -15.27 24.45 -22.59
CA LEU A 189 -15.41 23.13 -21.97
C LEU A 189 -16.07 23.26 -20.60
N THR A 190 -17.38 23.41 -20.57
CA THR A 190 -18.16 23.63 -19.34
C THR A 190 -17.95 22.55 -18.29
N GLY A 191 -17.86 21.29 -18.70
CA GLY A 191 -17.57 20.19 -17.79
C GLY A 191 -16.17 20.26 -17.18
N GLN A 192 -15.17 20.65 -17.97
CA GLN A 192 -13.80 20.87 -17.49
C GLN A 192 -13.74 22.07 -16.53
N MET A 193 -14.42 23.16 -16.86
CA MET A 193 -14.53 24.35 -16.00
C MET A 193 -15.22 24.03 -14.67
N ALA A 194 -16.14 23.06 -14.66
CA ALA A 194 -16.80 22.53 -13.47
C ALA A 194 -15.92 21.49 -12.71
N GLY A 195 -14.70 21.24 -13.15
CA GLY A 195 -13.80 20.27 -12.51
C GLY A 195 -14.18 18.82 -12.79
N ASN A 196 -14.97 18.53 -13.85
CA ASN A 196 -15.30 17.16 -14.22
C ASN A 196 -14.12 16.53 -14.99
N PRO A 197 -13.40 15.57 -14.42
CA PRO A 197 -12.24 14.96 -15.08
C PRO A 197 -12.59 14.20 -16.36
N ARG A 198 -13.84 13.75 -16.51
CA ARG A 198 -14.30 13.11 -17.76
C ARG A 198 -14.38 14.06 -18.95
N SER A 199 -14.57 15.35 -18.68
CA SER A 199 -14.66 16.40 -19.70
C SER A 199 -13.33 17.09 -19.97
N ALA A 200 -12.21 16.59 -19.42
CA ALA A 200 -10.90 17.17 -19.68
C ALA A 200 -10.54 17.01 -21.16
N ALA A 201 -10.15 18.12 -21.81
CA ALA A 201 -9.73 18.08 -23.21
C ALA A 201 -8.43 17.31 -23.41
N LEU A 202 -7.54 17.41 -22.42
CA LEU A 202 -6.29 16.67 -22.37
C LEU A 202 -6.21 15.89 -21.07
N ARG A 203 -6.00 14.60 -21.18
CA ARG A 203 -5.79 13.74 -20.00
C ARG A 203 -4.32 13.71 -19.64
N THR A 204 -4.04 13.75 -18.35
CA THR A 204 -2.69 13.63 -17.80
C THR A 204 -2.42 12.24 -17.22
N SER A 205 -3.47 11.45 -16.98
CA SER A 205 -3.39 10.08 -16.45
C SER A 205 -4.52 9.23 -17.01
N SER A 206 -4.26 7.93 -17.19
CA SER A 206 -5.29 6.92 -17.45
C SER A 206 -6.00 6.43 -16.19
N VAL A 207 -5.57 6.90 -15.01
CA VAL A 207 -6.13 6.56 -13.71
C VAL A 207 -6.88 7.75 -13.14
N GLU A 208 -8.07 7.51 -12.63
CA GLU A 208 -8.87 8.45 -11.85
C GLU A 208 -8.73 8.12 -10.37
N ASP A 209 -8.38 9.11 -9.56
CA ASP A 209 -8.34 8.99 -8.10
C ASP A 209 -9.69 9.40 -7.51
N LEU A 210 -10.29 8.48 -6.75
CA LEU A 210 -11.67 8.53 -6.31
C LEU A 210 -11.78 8.22 -4.82
N ASN A 211 -12.87 8.70 -4.21
CA ASN A 211 -13.27 8.28 -2.86
C ASN A 211 -14.69 7.72 -2.88
N ALA A 212 -14.99 6.86 -1.89
CA ALA A 212 -16.34 6.34 -1.68
C ALA A 212 -16.58 6.03 -0.19
N VAL A 213 -17.84 6.23 0.23
CA VAL A 213 -18.33 5.89 1.59
C VAL A 213 -19.60 5.04 1.52
N GLY A 214 -19.74 4.26 0.44
CA GLY A 214 -20.87 3.38 0.17
C GLY A 214 -21.22 3.35 -1.32
N PHE A 215 -22.14 2.48 -1.70
CA PHE A 215 -22.67 2.43 -3.06
C PHE A 215 -23.33 3.77 -3.43
N GLY A 216 -23.05 4.26 -4.65
CA GLY A 216 -23.61 5.50 -5.16
C GLY A 216 -22.92 6.77 -4.66
N THR A 217 -21.87 6.65 -3.86
CA THR A 217 -21.12 7.81 -3.33
C THR A 217 -19.75 7.98 -3.98
N LEU A 218 -19.47 7.25 -5.07
CA LEU A 218 -18.20 7.37 -5.78
C LEU A 218 -18.01 8.81 -6.28
N THR A 219 -16.97 9.46 -5.80
CA THR A 219 -16.68 10.86 -6.06
C THR A 219 -15.24 11.04 -6.52
N PRO A 220 -14.99 11.68 -7.67
CA PRO A 220 -13.65 12.07 -8.07
C PRO A 220 -13.02 13.00 -7.04
N GLN A 221 -11.75 12.83 -6.77
CA GLN A 221 -10.99 13.85 -6.06
C GLN A 221 -10.87 15.12 -6.89
N THR A 222 -10.57 16.23 -6.25
CA THR A 222 -10.33 17.51 -6.92
C THR A 222 -9.18 17.37 -7.95
N PRO A 223 -9.08 18.25 -8.95
CA PRO A 223 -7.99 18.19 -9.92
C PRO A 223 -6.59 18.10 -9.29
N ASP A 224 -6.36 18.82 -8.20
CA ASP A 224 -5.08 18.79 -7.46
C ASP A 224 -4.88 17.47 -6.70
N GLY A 225 -5.96 16.76 -6.39
CA GLY A 225 -5.94 15.43 -5.75
C GLY A 225 -5.78 14.28 -6.74
N GLN A 226 -5.84 14.53 -8.06
CA GLN A 226 -5.62 13.50 -9.09
C GLN A 226 -4.12 13.20 -9.22
N ASN A 227 -3.58 12.43 -8.27
CA ASN A 227 -2.13 12.25 -8.10
C ASN A 227 -1.64 10.83 -8.37
N VAL A 228 -2.50 9.96 -8.92
CA VAL A 228 -2.17 8.60 -9.35
C VAL A 228 -1.82 8.60 -10.83
N SER A 229 -0.62 8.10 -11.17
CA SER A 229 -0.21 7.87 -12.55
C SER A 229 -0.55 6.46 -12.99
N GLY A 230 -0.84 6.29 -14.30
CA GLY A 230 -1.11 4.99 -14.87
C GLY A 230 -0.46 4.81 -16.24
N ALA A 231 0.08 3.61 -16.47
CA ALA A 231 0.53 3.15 -17.77
C ALA A 231 -0.06 1.77 -18.05
N SER A 232 -0.37 1.50 -19.31
CA SER A 232 -0.96 0.22 -19.67
C SER A 232 -0.52 -0.23 -21.05
N GLU A 233 -0.48 -1.53 -21.24
CA GLU A 233 -0.18 -2.14 -22.53
C GLU A 233 -1.01 -3.42 -22.67
N TYR A 234 -1.64 -3.59 -23.84
CA TYR A 234 -2.30 -4.82 -24.24
C TYR A 234 -1.42 -5.56 -25.23
N ARG A 235 -1.03 -6.79 -24.89
CA ARG A 235 -0.16 -7.61 -25.75
C ARG A 235 -0.61 -9.07 -25.72
N ALA A 236 -0.87 -9.62 -26.90
CA ALA A 236 -1.18 -11.03 -27.13
C ALA A 236 -2.29 -11.59 -26.20
N GLY A 237 -3.39 -10.84 -26.04
CA GLY A 237 -4.52 -11.29 -25.23
C GLY A 237 -4.34 -11.06 -23.73
N VAL A 238 -3.42 -10.18 -23.34
CA VAL A 238 -3.15 -9.87 -21.93
C VAL A 238 -3.07 -8.36 -21.72
N TRP A 239 -3.84 -7.85 -20.79
CA TRP A 239 -3.64 -6.51 -20.25
C TRP A 239 -2.59 -6.52 -19.17
N ARG A 240 -1.71 -5.53 -19.19
CA ARG A 240 -0.85 -5.13 -18.08
C ARG A 240 -1.05 -3.67 -17.78
N VAL A 241 -1.42 -3.37 -16.55
CA VAL A 241 -1.74 -2.02 -16.09
C VAL A 241 -0.92 -1.71 -14.84
N VAL A 242 -0.10 -0.69 -14.92
CA VAL A 242 0.66 -0.14 -13.78
C VAL A 242 -0.08 1.07 -13.25
N MET A 243 -0.33 1.09 -11.95
CA MET A 243 -0.80 2.26 -11.21
C MET A 243 0.25 2.63 -10.18
N SER A 244 0.61 3.90 -10.12
CA SER A 244 1.69 4.36 -9.24
C SER A 244 1.36 5.68 -8.56
N ARG A 245 1.84 5.83 -7.32
CA ARG A 245 1.71 7.06 -6.54
C ARG A 245 2.83 7.14 -5.50
N ARG A 246 3.06 8.33 -4.97
CA ARG A 246 3.88 8.52 -3.77
C ARG A 246 3.30 7.76 -2.58
N LEU A 247 4.16 7.23 -1.72
CA LEU A 247 3.75 6.51 -0.50
C LEU A 247 2.91 7.39 0.44
N SER A 248 3.22 8.68 0.48
CA SER A 248 2.46 9.70 1.19
C SER A 248 2.53 11.01 0.42
N ASN A 249 1.43 11.72 0.32
CA ASN A 249 1.31 13.03 -0.35
C ASN A 249 0.69 14.10 0.54
N GLY A 250 0.28 13.76 1.77
CA GLY A 250 -0.34 14.68 2.72
C GLY A 250 -1.84 14.90 2.49
N ASP A 251 -2.44 14.28 1.49
CA ASP A 251 -3.89 14.37 1.27
C ASP A 251 -4.64 13.44 2.26
N PRO A 252 -5.59 13.96 3.04
CA PRO A 252 -6.38 13.16 3.98
C PRO A 252 -7.36 12.19 3.30
N ASN A 253 -7.65 12.41 2.01
CA ASN A 253 -8.52 11.53 1.21
C ASN A 253 -7.77 10.33 0.65
N ASP A 254 -6.44 10.32 0.77
CA ASP A 254 -5.58 9.28 0.24
C ASP A 254 -5.12 8.30 1.31
N THR A 255 -4.95 7.05 0.88
CA THR A 255 -4.31 6.07 1.74
C THR A 255 -2.84 6.41 1.97
N VAL A 256 -2.39 6.34 3.22
CA VAL A 256 -0.98 6.49 3.57
C VAL A 256 -0.33 5.11 3.61
N LEU A 257 0.62 4.88 2.72
CA LEU A 257 1.36 3.63 2.60
C LEU A 257 2.69 3.78 3.34
N ARG A 258 2.87 3.04 4.43
CA ARG A 258 4.08 3.12 5.25
C ARG A 258 4.86 1.81 5.21
N ALA A 259 6.13 1.89 4.90
CA ALA A 259 7.03 0.75 5.00
C ALA A 259 7.08 0.22 6.44
N GLY A 260 6.98 -1.12 6.59
CA GLY A 260 7.04 -1.77 7.90
C GLY A 260 5.84 -1.55 8.82
N SER A 261 4.78 -0.89 8.35
CA SER A 261 3.51 -0.83 9.08
C SER A 261 2.71 -2.13 8.94
N ALA A 262 1.62 -2.24 9.70
CA ALA A 262 0.62 -3.27 9.44
C ALA A 262 0.19 -3.21 7.96
N ALA A 263 -0.10 -4.38 7.36
CA ALA A 263 -0.48 -4.48 5.97
C ALA A 263 -1.68 -3.58 5.66
N THR A 264 -1.58 -2.82 4.57
CA THR A 264 -2.71 -2.05 4.04
C THR A 264 -3.72 -3.01 3.42
N VAL A 265 -4.99 -2.78 3.68
CA VAL A 265 -6.07 -3.63 3.14
C VAL A 265 -6.50 -3.09 1.79
N ILE A 266 -6.44 -3.94 0.76
CA ILE A 266 -6.80 -3.60 -0.62
C ILE A 266 -7.82 -4.59 -1.18
N ALA A 267 -8.57 -4.18 -2.21
CA ALA A 267 -9.29 -5.10 -3.07
C ALA A 267 -9.22 -4.65 -4.53
N VAL A 268 -9.36 -5.60 -5.44
CA VAL A 268 -9.20 -5.41 -6.88
C VAL A 268 -10.55 -5.59 -7.56
N ALA A 269 -10.80 -4.78 -8.59
CA ALA A 269 -11.92 -4.96 -9.49
C ALA A 269 -11.45 -4.88 -10.94
N ALA A 270 -12.15 -5.60 -11.84
CA ALA A 270 -11.90 -5.57 -13.28
C ALA A 270 -13.21 -5.57 -14.05
N TRP A 271 -13.19 -4.94 -15.23
CA TRP A 271 -14.29 -4.85 -16.18
C TRP A 271 -13.79 -5.29 -17.55
N ASP A 272 -14.58 -6.09 -18.25
CA ASP A 272 -14.37 -6.54 -19.62
C ASP A 272 -15.41 -5.83 -20.50
N GLY A 273 -14.95 -4.91 -21.34
CA GLY A 273 -15.79 -4.10 -22.21
C GLY A 273 -16.59 -4.94 -23.21
N SER A 274 -15.99 -6.01 -23.73
CA SER A 274 -16.65 -6.91 -24.67
C SER A 274 -17.84 -7.66 -24.07
N ARG A 275 -17.86 -7.82 -22.76
CA ARG A 275 -18.96 -8.41 -21.99
C ARG A 275 -20.00 -7.38 -21.55
N GLY A 276 -19.81 -6.11 -21.91
CA GLY A 276 -20.67 -5.00 -21.53
C GLY A 276 -20.56 -4.63 -20.05
N ASP A 277 -19.46 -5.00 -19.40
CA ASP A 277 -19.18 -4.64 -18.02
C ASP A 277 -19.09 -3.12 -17.86
N ARG A 278 -19.76 -2.57 -16.87
CA ARG A 278 -19.79 -1.13 -16.57
C ARG A 278 -20.31 -0.87 -15.17
N ASN A 279 -19.88 0.22 -14.56
CA ASN A 279 -20.38 0.67 -13.26
C ASN A 279 -20.35 -0.44 -12.18
N GLY A 280 -21.51 -0.89 -11.74
CA GLY A 280 -21.68 -1.96 -10.76
C GLY A 280 -21.47 -3.36 -11.34
N GLN A 281 -21.62 -3.56 -12.64
CA GLN A 281 -21.36 -4.83 -13.32
C GLN A 281 -19.86 -4.99 -13.49
N LYS A 282 -19.22 -5.68 -12.55
CA LYS A 282 -17.77 -5.85 -12.47
C LYS A 282 -17.39 -7.15 -11.76
N SER A 283 -16.21 -7.63 -12.07
CA SER A 283 -15.54 -8.68 -11.32
C SER A 283 -14.82 -8.08 -10.12
N VAL A 284 -14.93 -8.66 -8.92
CA VAL A 284 -14.39 -8.11 -7.67
C VAL A 284 -13.71 -9.17 -6.81
N SER A 285 -12.62 -8.80 -6.15
CA SER A 285 -11.97 -9.66 -5.16
C SER A 285 -12.60 -9.50 -3.77
N ILE A 286 -12.23 -10.38 -2.86
CA ILE A 286 -12.30 -10.15 -1.41
C ILE A 286 -11.19 -9.18 -0.98
N TRP A 287 -11.19 -8.78 0.30
CA TRP A 287 -10.08 -8.02 0.88
C TRP A 287 -8.77 -8.83 0.88
N LEU A 288 -7.70 -8.18 0.50
CA LEU A 288 -6.33 -8.68 0.47
C LEU A 288 -5.46 -7.80 1.35
N ALA A 289 -4.36 -8.34 1.85
CA ALA A 289 -3.33 -7.56 2.51
C ALA A 289 -2.28 -7.11 1.47
N LEU A 290 -1.93 -5.83 1.45
CA LEU A 290 -0.74 -5.31 0.76
C LEU A 290 0.35 -5.08 1.80
N SER A 291 1.40 -5.88 1.75
CA SER A 291 2.53 -5.81 2.69
C SER A 291 3.70 -5.08 2.05
N LEU A 292 4.12 -3.99 2.67
CA LEU A 292 5.31 -3.25 2.26
C LEU A 292 6.52 -3.71 3.08
N PRO A 293 7.69 -3.93 2.45
CA PRO A 293 8.90 -4.32 3.15
C PRO A 293 9.36 -3.20 4.09
N GLN A 294 10.00 -3.60 5.18
CA GLN A 294 10.65 -2.63 6.04
C GLN A 294 11.82 -1.97 5.29
N LYS A 295 12.03 -0.69 5.55
CA LYS A 295 13.24 -0.02 5.11
C LYS A 295 14.44 -0.69 5.79
N PRO A 296 15.47 -1.10 5.03
CA PRO A 296 16.67 -1.65 5.67
C PRO A 296 17.25 -0.60 6.62
N MET A 297 17.57 -1.01 7.85
CA MET A 297 18.21 -0.13 8.83
C MET A 297 19.57 0.30 8.31
N GLY A 298 19.75 1.59 8.08
CA GLY A 298 21.05 2.17 7.78
C GLY A 298 21.98 2.15 9.00
N LEU A 299 23.29 2.29 8.79
CA LEU A 299 24.27 2.42 9.87
C LEU A 299 23.93 3.57 10.83
N LEU A 300 23.36 4.65 10.31
CA LEU A 300 22.92 5.80 11.09
C LEU A 300 21.68 5.50 11.96
N ASP A 301 20.86 4.53 11.59
CA ASP A 301 19.69 4.12 12.36
C ASP A 301 20.10 3.20 13.54
N MET A 302 21.32 2.65 13.48
CA MET A 302 21.86 1.78 14.54
C MET A 302 22.53 2.55 15.68
N TRP A 303 22.78 3.86 15.54
CA TRP A 303 23.50 4.64 16.54
C TRP A 303 22.86 4.60 17.96
N PRO A 304 21.53 4.60 18.15
CA PRO A 304 20.94 4.49 19.50
C PRO A 304 21.28 3.15 20.17
N PHE A 305 21.28 2.07 19.37
CA PHE A 305 21.65 0.73 19.87
C PHE A 305 23.14 0.65 20.22
N LEU A 306 24.01 1.26 19.40
CA LEU A 306 25.44 1.36 19.69
C LEU A 306 25.69 2.21 20.95
N LEU A 307 24.96 3.32 21.13
CA LEU A 307 25.04 4.16 22.32
C LEU A 307 24.60 3.39 23.56
N MET A 308 23.48 2.66 23.50
CA MET A 308 23.01 1.79 24.59
C MET A 308 24.02 0.72 24.95
N LEU A 309 24.66 0.10 23.96
CA LEU A 309 25.71 -0.90 24.17
C LEU A 309 26.92 -0.30 24.88
N VAL A 310 27.40 0.87 24.44
CA VAL A 310 28.51 1.59 25.06
C VAL A 310 28.15 1.97 26.49
N LEU A 311 26.97 2.50 26.76
CA LEU A 311 26.49 2.81 28.09
C LEU A 311 26.45 1.58 29.01
N ALA A 312 25.97 0.46 28.51
CA ALA A 312 25.94 -0.79 29.27
C ALA A 312 27.34 -1.30 29.60
N LEU A 313 28.30 -1.19 28.67
CA LEU A 313 29.70 -1.54 28.91
C LEU A 313 30.36 -0.64 29.94
N VAL A 314 30.11 0.68 29.87
CA VAL A 314 30.63 1.65 30.83
C VAL A 314 30.06 1.39 32.23
N LEU A 315 28.75 1.17 32.36
CA LEU A 315 28.10 0.85 33.63
C LEU A 315 28.62 -0.47 34.20
N SER A 316 28.80 -1.50 33.37
CA SER A 316 29.39 -2.78 33.81
C SER A 316 30.83 -2.62 34.29
N GLY A 317 31.62 -1.81 33.59
CA GLY A 317 32.98 -1.46 34.02
C GLY A 317 33.02 -0.70 35.35
N LEU A 318 32.12 0.27 35.54
CA LEU A 318 32.01 1.01 36.82
C LEU A 318 31.60 0.09 37.98
N VAL A 319 30.62 -0.82 37.75
CA VAL A 319 30.21 -1.81 38.78
C VAL A 319 31.37 -2.72 39.15
N MET A 320 32.17 -3.18 38.18
CA MET A 320 33.37 -3.98 38.48
C MET A 320 34.42 -3.19 39.28
N LEU A 321 34.67 -1.94 38.90
CA LEU A 321 35.63 -1.07 39.58
C LEU A 321 35.17 -0.69 41.03
N TYR A 322 33.89 -0.42 41.21
CA TYR A 322 33.33 -0.12 42.55
C TYR A 322 33.21 -1.38 43.41
N GLY A 323 32.77 -2.51 42.80
CA GLY A 323 32.66 -3.77 43.52
C GLY A 323 34.01 -4.31 44.01
N SER A 324 35.12 -4.04 43.29
CA SER A 324 36.46 -4.44 43.68
C SER A 324 37.06 -3.54 44.82
N ARG A 325 36.45 -2.41 45.11
CA ARG A 325 36.90 -1.48 46.12
C ARG A 325 36.20 -1.59 47.51
N GLN A 326 35.19 -2.47 47.62
CA GLN A 326 34.57 -2.70 48.92
C GLN A 326 35.54 -3.49 49.83
N PRO A 327 35.99 -2.94 50.99
CA PRO A 327 36.78 -3.72 51.91
C PRO A 327 35.94 -4.87 52.44
N ALA A 328 36.55 -6.05 52.52
CA ALA A 328 35.93 -7.20 53.16
C ALA A 328 35.42 -6.78 54.56
N VAL A 329 34.11 -6.73 54.75
CA VAL A 329 33.51 -6.55 56.07
C VAL A 329 33.93 -7.76 56.90
N GLY A 330 34.92 -7.55 57.75
CA GLY A 330 35.37 -8.57 58.70
C GLY A 330 34.20 -8.96 59.60
N LEU A 331 33.73 -10.15 59.46
CA LEU A 331 32.82 -10.75 60.44
C LEU A 331 33.60 -10.82 61.81
N GLY A 332 33.23 -9.95 62.67
CA GLY A 332 33.77 -9.91 64.05
C GLY A 332 33.66 -11.29 64.71
N GLY A 333 34.80 -11.78 65.25
CA GLY A 333 34.87 -13.05 65.94
C GLY A 333 33.93 -13.06 67.19
N PRO A 334 33.51 -14.24 67.60
CA PRO A 334 32.56 -14.39 68.68
C PRO A 334 33.20 -13.85 70.02
N SER A 335 32.48 -12.94 70.68
CA SER A 335 32.78 -12.41 72.02
C SER A 335 32.87 -13.54 73.04
N SER A 336 33.90 -13.47 73.87
CA SER A 336 34.17 -14.33 75.00
C SER A 336 32.95 -14.52 75.94
N ARG A 337 32.71 -15.79 76.28
CA ARG A 337 31.74 -16.19 77.31
C ARG A 337 32.03 -15.50 78.69
N PRO A 338 30.99 -15.10 79.38
CA PRO A 338 31.17 -14.75 80.84
C PRO A 338 31.35 -16.04 81.62
N ASP A 339 32.38 -15.99 82.48
CA ASP A 339 32.67 -17.02 83.43
C ASP A 339 31.69 -16.92 84.60
N TRP A 340 30.88 -17.93 84.86
CA TRP A 340 30.07 -18.04 86.08
C TRP A 340 30.85 -18.87 87.10
N GLY A 341 31.60 -18.15 87.96
CA GLY A 341 32.19 -18.77 89.14
C GLY A 341 31.10 -19.30 90.04
N GLY A 342 31.18 -20.58 90.38
CA GLY A 342 30.46 -21.17 91.48
C GLY A 342 31.06 -20.82 92.81
N GLY A 343 30.24 -20.61 93.80
CA GLY A 343 30.60 -20.48 95.17
C GLY A 343 29.41 -20.92 96.02
N GLU A 344 29.65 -22.04 96.74
CA GLU A 344 28.94 -22.66 97.84
C GLU A 344 27.49 -22.97 97.78
#